data_655ffd1be9908cfa8584cc03f6d4ff4f
#
_entry.id   655ffd1be9908cfa8584cc03f6d4ff4f
#
_cell.length_a   1.000
_cell.length_b   1.000
_cell.length_c   1.000
_cell.angle_alpha   90.00
_cell.angle_beta   90.00
_cell.angle_gamma   90.00
#
_symmetry.space_group_name_H-M   'P 1'
#
loop_
_entity.id
_entity.type
_entity.pdbx_description
1 polymer ?
#
loop_
_entity_poly.entity_id
_entity_poly.type
_entity_poly.pdbx_seq_one_letter_code
_entity_poly.pdbx_strand_id
1 'polypeptide(L)'
;QVRTEFSSYRMTFAFGGSILVLFLIEPLVDIFSKMKITENIPDIAFGWQMAAVVFAIMASGMFLLTFLWTKERVQPIKEEKGSLKEDLKDLGRNKPWWILLCAGIMALVFNSLRDGSAVFYFKYYVDSSDTFSFSLMNSAITLITIYLVLGQAANILGIMFVPSLTKRIGKKKTYFMAMVGATI
;
A
#
# COMPACT_ATOMS: atom_id res chain seq x y z
N GLN A 1 19.67 14.43 -2.84
CA GLN A 1 19.75 13.14 -3.53
C GLN A 1 19.53 11.99 -2.55
N VAL A 2 20.27 11.93 -1.45
CA VAL A 2 20.15 10.91 -0.39
C VAL A 2 18.71 10.74 0.12
N ARG A 3 17.98 11.83 0.38
CA ARG A 3 16.56 11.76 0.82
C ARG A 3 15.65 11.05 -0.18
N THR A 4 15.88 11.22 -1.48
CA THR A 4 15.08 10.55 -2.52
C THR A 4 15.37 9.06 -2.56
N GLU A 5 16.62 8.66 -2.39
CA GLU A 5 17.03 7.25 -2.32
C GLU A 5 16.41 6.55 -1.10
N PHE A 6 16.50 7.14 0.09
CA PHE A 6 15.86 6.60 1.29
C PHE A 6 14.33 6.48 1.14
N SER A 7 13.70 7.49 0.52
CA SER A 7 12.26 7.45 0.27
C SER A 7 11.89 6.31 -0.68
N SER A 8 12.71 6.07 -1.72
CA SER A 8 12.50 4.96 -2.66
C SER A 8 12.64 3.60 -1.97
N TYR A 9 13.66 3.40 -1.13
CA TYR A 9 13.80 2.16 -0.35
C TYR A 9 12.59 1.92 0.54
N ARG A 10 12.15 2.93 1.29
CA ARG A 10 10.96 2.83 2.15
C ARG A 10 9.72 2.42 1.36
N MET A 11 9.50 3.01 0.19
CA MET A 11 8.36 2.66 -0.66
C MET A 11 8.48 1.25 -1.24
N THR A 12 9.67 0.83 -1.66
CA THR A 12 9.92 -0.53 -2.14
C THR A 12 9.56 -1.57 -1.08
N PHE A 13 9.99 -1.38 0.17
CA PHE A 13 9.63 -2.27 1.26
C PHE A 13 8.13 -2.23 1.58
N ALA A 14 7.48 -1.07 1.48
CA ALA A 14 6.04 -0.95 1.69
C ALA A 14 5.24 -1.76 0.64
N PHE A 15 5.59 -1.63 -0.64
CA PHE A 15 4.95 -2.41 -1.71
C PHE A 15 5.31 -3.89 -1.64
N GLY A 16 6.54 -4.24 -1.24
CA GLY A 16 6.93 -5.62 -0.99
C GLY A 16 6.08 -6.26 0.12
N GLY A 17 5.87 -5.55 1.22
CA GLY A 17 4.96 -5.97 2.30
C GLY A 17 3.51 -6.12 1.81
N SER A 18 3.04 -5.21 0.95
CA SER A 18 1.71 -5.27 0.34
C SER A 18 1.52 -6.54 -0.51
N ILE A 19 2.50 -6.89 -1.34
CA ILE A 19 2.50 -8.13 -2.13
C ILE A 19 2.39 -9.35 -1.20
N LEU A 20 3.18 -9.38 -0.13
CA LEU A 20 3.16 -10.48 0.82
C LEU A 20 1.78 -10.65 1.47
N VAL A 21 1.16 -9.55 1.88
CA VAL A 21 -0.21 -9.57 2.44
C VAL A 21 -1.21 -10.07 1.41
N LEU A 22 -1.15 -9.59 0.16
CA LEU A 22 -2.07 -10.03 -0.91
C LEU A 22 -1.97 -11.53 -1.19
N PHE A 23 -0.77 -12.11 -1.18
CA PHE A 23 -0.59 -13.55 -1.36
C PHE A 23 -1.05 -14.38 -0.17
N LEU A 24 -0.93 -13.85 1.05
CA LEU A 24 -1.24 -14.61 2.25
C LEU A 24 -2.70 -14.49 2.69
N ILE A 25 -3.42 -13.43 2.30
CA ILE A 25 -4.75 -13.16 2.81
C ILE A 25 -5.76 -14.22 2.40
N GLU A 26 -5.80 -14.62 1.12
CA GLU A 26 -6.75 -15.63 0.62
C GLU A 26 -6.52 -17.01 1.24
N PRO A 27 -5.29 -17.56 1.26
CA PRO A 27 -5.02 -18.80 1.97
C PRO A 27 -5.38 -18.79 3.46
N LEU A 28 -5.10 -17.67 4.15
CA LEU A 28 -5.47 -17.54 5.57
C LEU A 28 -6.99 -17.52 5.76
N VAL A 29 -7.71 -16.78 4.93
CA VAL A 29 -9.18 -16.72 4.97
C VAL A 29 -9.77 -18.12 4.72
N ASP A 30 -9.26 -18.85 3.74
CA ASP A 30 -9.72 -20.20 3.42
C ASP A 30 -9.47 -21.18 4.57
N ILE A 31 -8.28 -21.16 5.16
CA ILE A 31 -7.93 -22.01 6.31
C ILE A 31 -8.87 -21.71 7.50
N PHE A 32 -9.03 -20.44 7.87
CA PHE A 32 -9.85 -20.08 9.02
C PHE A 32 -11.35 -20.24 8.79
N SER A 33 -11.84 -20.05 7.55
CA SER A 33 -13.25 -20.29 7.23
C SER A 33 -13.63 -21.77 7.41
N LYS A 34 -12.72 -22.69 7.11
CA LYS A 34 -12.90 -24.14 7.31
C LYS A 34 -12.85 -24.57 8.76
N MET A 35 -12.27 -23.76 9.65
CA MET A 35 -12.26 -24.06 11.10
C MET A 35 -13.61 -23.86 11.76
N LYS A 36 -14.45 -22.98 11.22
CA LYS A 36 -15.80 -22.74 11.73
C LYS A 36 -16.82 -23.05 10.64
N ILE A 37 -17.52 -24.16 10.81
CA ILE A 37 -18.56 -24.61 9.90
C ILE A 37 -19.92 -24.23 10.51
N THR A 38 -20.69 -23.42 9.81
CA THR A 38 -22.07 -23.07 10.19
C THR A 38 -23.01 -23.65 9.13
N GLU A 39 -23.95 -24.49 9.54
CA GLU A 39 -24.92 -25.17 8.64
C GLU A 39 -24.27 -25.95 7.47
N ASN A 40 -23.14 -26.62 7.73
CA ASN A 40 -22.33 -27.37 6.75
C ASN A 40 -21.65 -26.46 5.67
N ILE A 41 -21.59 -25.15 5.87
CA ILE A 41 -20.91 -24.20 4.99
C ILE A 41 -19.78 -23.51 5.75
N PRO A 42 -18.58 -23.37 5.17
CA PRO A 42 -17.48 -22.61 5.77
C PRO A 42 -17.89 -21.15 6.04
N ASP A 43 -17.60 -20.67 7.26
CA ASP A 43 -17.92 -19.29 7.65
C ASP A 43 -16.85 -18.32 7.11
N ILE A 44 -17.07 -17.78 5.91
CA ILE A 44 -16.14 -16.85 5.24
C ILE A 44 -15.94 -15.57 6.06
N ALA A 45 -16.98 -15.07 6.74
CA ALA A 45 -16.87 -13.89 7.59
C ALA A 45 -15.91 -14.10 8.76
N PHE A 46 -15.99 -15.28 9.38
CA PHE A 46 -15.05 -15.69 10.42
C PHE A 46 -13.63 -15.83 9.88
N GLY A 47 -13.45 -16.35 8.66
CA GLY A 47 -12.17 -16.44 7.98
C GLY A 47 -11.50 -15.07 7.82
N TRP A 48 -12.23 -14.07 7.32
CA TRP A 48 -11.74 -12.69 7.19
C TRP A 48 -11.40 -12.05 8.53
N GLN A 49 -12.24 -12.25 9.54
CA GLN A 49 -11.99 -11.72 10.88
C GLN A 49 -10.70 -12.27 11.48
N MET A 50 -10.48 -13.59 11.39
CA MET A 50 -9.28 -14.22 11.93
C MET A 50 -8.02 -13.87 11.15
N ALA A 51 -8.08 -13.77 9.82
CA ALA A 51 -6.98 -13.29 9.02
C ALA A 51 -6.57 -11.85 9.40
N ALA A 52 -7.55 -10.97 9.62
CA ALA A 52 -7.29 -9.59 10.09
C ALA A 52 -6.62 -9.58 11.48
N VAL A 53 -7.03 -10.43 12.40
CA VAL A 53 -6.41 -10.56 13.74
C VAL A 53 -4.95 -11.00 13.62
N VAL A 54 -4.64 -11.99 12.77
CA VAL A 54 -3.27 -12.44 12.56
C VAL A 54 -2.38 -11.29 12.04
N PHE A 55 -2.85 -10.55 11.03
CA PHE A 55 -2.10 -9.40 10.52
C PHE A 55 -1.97 -8.27 11.56
N ALA A 56 -2.99 -8.03 12.38
CA ALA A 56 -2.93 -7.04 13.45
C ALA A 56 -1.88 -7.40 14.51
N ILE A 57 -1.81 -8.67 14.93
CA ILE A 57 -0.79 -9.15 15.88
C ILE A 57 0.60 -9.01 15.28
N MET A 58 0.77 -9.41 14.00
CA MET A 58 2.05 -9.30 13.31
C MET A 58 2.49 -7.84 13.18
N ALA A 59 1.59 -6.94 12.79
CA ALA A 59 1.88 -5.51 12.69
C ALA A 59 2.26 -4.92 14.05
N SER A 60 1.52 -5.24 15.11
CA SER A 60 1.81 -4.79 16.49
C SER A 60 3.18 -5.27 16.94
N GLY A 61 3.53 -6.54 16.67
CA GLY A 61 4.85 -7.08 16.96
C GLY A 61 5.96 -6.34 16.22
N MET A 62 5.77 -6.05 14.92
CA MET A 62 6.75 -5.28 14.14
C MET A 62 6.92 -3.84 14.65
N PHE A 63 5.83 -3.18 15.07
CA PHE A 63 5.91 -1.85 15.70
C PHE A 63 6.67 -1.89 17.02
N LEU A 64 6.41 -2.88 17.87
CA LEU A 64 7.15 -3.06 19.12
C LEU A 64 8.64 -3.31 18.87
N LEU A 65 8.98 -4.18 17.92
CA LEU A 65 10.38 -4.41 17.55
C LEU A 65 11.06 -3.14 17.03
N THR A 66 10.37 -2.39 16.19
CA THR A 66 10.87 -1.10 15.69
C THR A 66 11.13 -0.15 16.85
N PHE A 67 10.21 -0.03 17.79
CA PHE A 67 10.36 0.82 18.97
C PHE A 67 11.56 0.40 19.83
N LEU A 68 11.74 -0.91 20.09
CA LEU A 68 12.81 -1.44 20.91
C LEU A 68 14.20 -1.28 20.28
N TRP A 69 14.28 -1.42 18.95
CA TRP A 69 15.57 -1.40 18.23
C TRP A 69 15.98 -0.01 17.74
N THR A 70 15.02 0.92 17.63
CA THR A 70 15.31 2.26 17.13
C THR A 70 15.72 3.18 18.28
N LYS A 71 16.96 3.68 18.26
CA LYS A 71 17.43 4.74 19.14
C LYS A 71 17.47 6.06 18.38
N GLU A 72 16.81 7.06 18.92
CA GLU A 72 16.90 8.42 18.41
C GLU A 72 18.29 8.98 18.65
N ARG A 73 19.08 9.14 17.58
CA ARG A 73 20.47 9.64 17.66
C ARG A 73 20.58 11.13 17.39
N VAL A 74 19.57 11.72 16.77
CA VAL A 74 19.54 13.14 16.42
C VAL A 74 18.62 13.84 17.41
N GLN A 75 19.19 14.66 18.28
CA GLN A 75 18.40 15.52 19.16
C GLN A 75 17.66 16.55 18.31
N PRO A 76 16.35 16.75 18.50
CA PRO A 76 15.64 17.81 17.82
C PRO A 76 16.29 19.15 18.20
N ILE A 77 16.53 19.99 17.21
CA ILE A 77 16.93 21.38 17.46
C ILE A 77 15.85 21.95 18.37
N LYS A 78 16.25 22.55 19.51
CA LYS A 78 15.31 23.24 20.39
C LYS A 78 14.66 24.38 19.60
N GLU A 79 13.60 24.07 18.90
CA GLU A 79 12.73 25.09 18.31
C GLU A 79 12.01 25.77 19.48
N GLU A 80 12.00 27.09 19.47
CA GLU A 80 11.15 27.86 20.35
C GLU A 80 9.73 27.33 20.20
N LYS A 81 9.04 27.08 21.32
CA LYS A 81 7.70 26.51 21.35
C LYS A 81 6.73 27.45 20.65
N GLY A 82 6.66 27.37 19.34
CA GLY A 82 5.62 28.01 18.54
C GLY A 82 4.25 27.49 19.00
N SER A 83 3.28 28.35 19.08
CA SER A 83 1.91 27.93 19.36
C SER A 83 1.40 27.10 18.19
N LEU A 84 0.83 25.91 18.45
CA LEU A 84 0.20 25.06 17.42
C LEU A 84 -0.76 25.85 16.53
N LYS A 85 -1.39 26.91 17.06
CA LYS A 85 -2.28 27.80 16.32
C LYS A 85 -1.54 28.67 15.29
N GLU A 86 -0.31 29.09 15.60
CA GLU A 86 0.54 29.85 14.67
C GLU A 86 1.06 28.94 13.56
N ASP A 87 1.53 27.73 13.90
CA ASP A 87 1.97 26.73 12.93
C ASP A 87 0.85 26.36 11.94
N LEU A 88 -0.37 26.13 12.42
CA LEU A 88 -1.54 25.88 11.58
C LEU A 88 -1.90 27.05 10.68
N LYS A 89 -1.78 28.28 11.20
CA LYS A 89 -2.04 29.51 10.43
C LYS A 89 -1.01 29.68 9.32
N ASP A 90 0.25 29.42 9.61
CA ASP A 90 1.33 29.49 8.62
C ASP A 90 1.21 28.41 7.56
N LEU A 91 0.80 27.19 7.96
CA LEU A 91 0.47 26.12 7.03
C LEU A 91 -0.68 26.49 6.11
N GLY A 92 -1.75 27.10 6.64
CA GLY A 92 -2.91 27.57 5.87
C GLY A 92 -2.57 28.67 4.87
N ARG A 93 -1.52 29.45 5.11
CA ARG A 93 -1.04 30.50 4.19
C ARG A 93 -0.08 29.97 3.12
N ASN A 94 0.41 28.75 3.26
CA ASN A 94 1.39 28.15 2.35
C ASN A 94 0.70 27.59 1.09
N LYS A 95 0.60 28.38 0.03
CA LYS A 95 -0.01 27.97 -1.25
C LYS A 95 0.61 26.70 -1.86
N PRO A 96 1.96 26.51 -1.91
CA PRO A 96 2.56 25.27 -2.37
C PRO A 96 2.10 24.04 -1.60
N TRP A 97 1.86 24.16 -0.30
CA TRP A 97 1.36 23.07 0.52
C TRP A 97 -0.06 22.64 0.10
N TRP A 98 -0.97 23.59 -0.14
CA TRP A 98 -2.31 23.29 -0.62
C TRP A 98 -2.31 22.59 -1.99
N ILE A 99 -1.46 23.03 -2.91
CA ILE A 99 -1.34 22.38 -4.22
C ILE A 99 -0.88 20.93 -4.08
N LEU A 100 0.13 20.67 -3.24
CA LEU A 100 0.62 19.31 -2.97
C LEU A 100 -0.42 18.45 -2.25
N LEU A 101 -1.16 19.02 -1.30
CA LEU A 101 -2.24 18.33 -0.61
C LEU A 101 -3.34 17.90 -1.59
N CYS A 102 -3.85 18.82 -2.42
CA CYS A 102 -4.85 18.51 -3.42
C CYS A 102 -4.35 17.44 -4.42
N ALA A 103 -3.12 17.57 -4.90
CA ALA A 103 -2.53 16.57 -5.80
C ALA A 103 -2.42 15.19 -5.12
N GLY A 104 -2.04 15.15 -3.85
CA GLY A 104 -1.98 13.91 -3.08
C GLY A 104 -3.36 13.27 -2.89
N ILE A 105 -4.38 14.06 -2.53
CA ILE A 105 -5.75 13.58 -2.39
C ILE A 105 -6.27 13.01 -3.72
N MET A 106 -6.08 13.73 -4.83
CA MET A 106 -6.51 13.27 -6.15
C MET A 106 -5.82 11.96 -6.56
N ALA A 107 -4.52 11.82 -6.27
CA ALA A 107 -3.80 10.59 -6.52
C ALA A 107 -4.34 9.41 -5.69
N LEU A 108 -4.69 9.63 -4.43
CA LEU A 108 -5.30 8.61 -3.57
C LEU A 108 -6.69 8.20 -4.08
N VAL A 109 -7.54 9.17 -4.44
CA VAL A 109 -8.86 8.92 -5.02
C VAL A 109 -8.74 8.11 -6.30
N PHE A 110 -7.83 8.50 -7.20
CA PHE A 110 -7.59 7.75 -8.44
C PHE A 110 -7.19 6.29 -8.18
N ASN A 111 -6.24 6.05 -7.27
CA ASN A 111 -5.82 4.69 -6.94
C ASN A 111 -6.95 3.88 -6.30
N SER A 112 -7.71 4.46 -5.38
CA SER A 112 -8.85 3.79 -4.75
C SER A 112 -9.94 3.42 -5.74
N LEU A 113 -10.26 4.32 -6.68
CA LEU A 113 -11.23 4.05 -7.73
C LEU A 113 -10.75 2.95 -8.68
N ARG A 114 -9.48 2.99 -9.10
CA ARG A 114 -8.90 1.97 -9.97
C ARG A 114 -8.95 0.59 -9.31
N ASP A 115 -8.48 0.47 -8.08
CA ASP A 115 -8.40 -0.81 -7.39
C ASP A 115 -9.81 -1.32 -7.03
N GLY A 116 -10.72 -0.44 -6.60
CA GLY A 116 -12.11 -0.79 -6.35
C GLY A 116 -12.84 -1.23 -7.62
N SER A 117 -12.68 -0.52 -8.74
CA SER A 117 -13.27 -0.88 -10.02
C SER A 117 -12.75 -2.23 -10.53
N ALA A 118 -11.47 -2.53 -10.32
CA ALA A 118 -10.90 -3.81 -10.68
C ALA A 118 -11.59 -4.97 -9.92
N VAL A 119 -11.86 -4.81 -8.62
CA VAL A 119 -12.57 -5.83 -7.83
C VAL A 119 -13.94 -6.13 -8.42
N PHE A 120 -14.72 -5.09 -8.75
CA PHE A 120 -16.05 -5.27 -9.34
C PHE A 120 -15.97 -5.85 -10.75
N TYR A 121 -15.01 -5.42 -11.56
CA TYR A 121 -14.80 -5.95 -12.90
C TYR A 121 -14.52 -7.46 -12.87
N PHE A 122 -13.57 -7.91 -12.07
CA PHE A 122 -13.27 -9.34 -11.95
C PHE A 122 -14.43 -10.13 -11.36
N LYS A 123 -15.20 -9.55 -10.43
CA LYS A 123 -16.34 -10.22 -9.82
C LYS A 123 -17.53 -10.42 -10.76
N TYR A 124 -17.81 -9.46 -11.65
CA TYR A 124 -19.03 -9.44 -12.44
C TYR A 124 -18.83 -9.71 -13.92
N TYR A 125 -17.66 -9.47 -14.48
CA TYR A 125 -17.39 -9.65 -15.91
C TYR A 125 -16.45 -10.82 -16.21
N VAL A 126 -15.47 -11.07 -15.34
CA VAL A 126 -14.57 -12.21 -15.50
C VAL A 126 -15.21 -13.35 -14.71
N ASP A 127 -15.86 -14.28 -15.40
CA ASP A 127 -16.53 -15.41 -14.77
C ASP A 127 -15.49 -16.23 -13.99
N SER A 128 -15.77 -16.43 -12.69
CA SER A 128 -14.87 -17.13 -11.78
C SER A 128 -14.73 -18.63 -12.08
N SER A 129 -15.47 -19.14 -13.08
CA SER A 129 -15.40 -20.54 -13.52
C SER A 129 -14.12 -20.88 -14.29
N ASP A 130 -13.48 -19.91 -14.94
CA ASP A 130 -12.17 -20.08 -15.60
C ASP A 130 -11.02 -19.73 -14.65
N THR A 131 -11.01 -20.36 -13.50
CA THR A 131 -10.01 -20.16 -12.48
C THR A 131 -8.66 -20.68 -12.95
N PHE A 132 -7.78 -19.77 -13.31
CA PHE A 132 -6.35 -20.06 -13.29
C PHE A 132 -5.96 -20.14 -11.79
N SER A 133 -6.30 -21.28 -11.17
CA SER A 133 -6.01 -21.52 -9.77
C SER A 133 -4.56 -21.93 -9.61
N PHE A 134 -3.71 -20.96 -9.35
CA PHE A 134 -2.41 -21.27 -8.77
C PHE A 134 -2.63 -21.66 -7.31
N SER A 135 -2.48 -22.96 -7.01
CA SER A 135 -2.65 -23.47 -5.64
C SER A 135 -1.42 -23.14 -4.81
N LEU A 136 -1.55 -22.20 -3.90
CA LEU A 136 -0.58 -21.95 -2.85
C LEU A 136 -1.17 -22.44 -1.52
N MET A 137 -0.44 -23.24 -0.77
CA MET A 137 -0.89 -23.81 0.52
C MET A 137 -2.25 -24.53 0.44
N ASN A 138 -2.52 -25.20 -0.68
CA ASN A 138 -3.77 -25.92 -0.93
C ASN A 138 -5.04 -25.03 -1.05
N SER A 139 -4.87 -23.74 -1.31
CA SER A 139 -5.95 -22.77 -1.53
C SER A 139 -5.80 -22.13 -2.90
N ALA A 140 -6.92 -21.87 -3.58
CA ALA A 140 -6.93 -21.21 -4.87
C ALA A 140 -6.65 -19.71 -4.71
N ILE A 141 -5.68 -19.18 -5.48
CA ILE A 141 -5.45 -17.74 -5.60
C ILE A 141 -6.28 -17.24 -6.78
N THR A 142 -7.07 -16.20 -6.55
CA THR A 142 -7.96 -15.65 -7.56
C THR A 142 -7.22 -14.81 -8.59
N LEU A 143 -7.79 -14.67 -9.80
CA LEU A 143 -7.23 -13.81 -10.86
C LEU A 143 -7.07 -12.36 -10.42
N ILE A 144 -7.96 -11.87 -9.55
CA ILE A 144 -7.86 -10.51 -9.02
C ILE A 144 -6.62 -10.33 -8.14
N THR A 145 -6.27 -11.33 -7.33
CA THR A 145 -5.06 -11.27 -6.51
C THR A 145 -3.81 -11.22 -7.39
N ILE A 146 -3.77 -12.01 -8.46
CA ILE A 146 -2.67 -11.97 -9.43
C ILE A 146 -2.57 -10.58 -10.08
N TYR A 147 -3.70 -10.00 -10.50
CA TYR A 147 -3.74 -8.65 -11.07
C TYR A 147 -3.21 -7.59 -10.09
N LEU A 148 -3.67 -7.62 -8.84
CA LEU A 148 -3.23 -6.68 -7.81
C LEU A 148 -1.74 -6.83 -7.49
N VAL A 149 -1.25 -8.06 -7.41
CA VAL A 149 0.17 -8.37 -7.18
C VAL A 149 1.05 -7.87 -8.33
N LEU A 150 0.64 -8.10 -9.57
CA LEU A 150 1.34 -7.57 -10.74
C LEU A 150 1.37 -6.04 -10.74
N GLY A 151 0.28 -5.39 -10.33
CA GLY A 151 0.21 -3.95 -10.15
C GLY A 151 1.21 -3.44 -9.10
N GLN A 152 1.33 -4.13 -7.96
CA GLN A 152 2.30 -3.78 -6.93
C GLN A 152 3.75 -4.03 -7.38
N ALA A 153 4.00 -5.11 -8.12
CA ALA A 153 5.32 -5.38 -8.70
C ALA A 153 5.72 -4.29 -9.71
N ALA A 154 4.80 -3.86 -10.57
CA ALA A 154 5.02 -2.73 -11.48
C ALA A 154 5.34 -1.43 -10.73
N ASN A 155 4.66 -1.16 -9.61
CA ASN A 155 4.97 -0.02 -8.75
C ASN A 155 6.39 -0.08 -8.18
N ILE A 156 6.85 -1.26 -7.73
CA ILE A 156 8.24 -1.45 -7.25
C ILE A 156 9.22 -1.14 -8.37
N LEU A 157 9.02 -1.70 -9.56
CA LEU A 157 9.87 -1.41 -10.72
C LEU A 157 9.91 0.08 -11.03
N GLY A 158 8.75 0.73 -11.08
CA GLY A 158 8.66 2.18 -11.28
C GLY A 158 9.50 2.97 -10.26
N ILE A 159 9.37 2.64 -8.97
CA ILE A 159 10.09 3.33 -7.89
C ILE A 159 11.60 3.13 -7.99
N MET A 160 12.08 1.97 -8.42
CA MET A 160 13.52 1.73 -8.60
C MET A 160 14.14 2.65 -9.67
N PHE A 161 13.35 3.06 -10.68
CA PHE A 161 13.82 3.99 -11.71
C PHE A 161 13.74 5.46 -11.31
N VAL A 162 12.91 5.81 -10.31
CA VAL A 162 12.70 7.22 -9.87
C VAL A 162 14.00 7.93 -9.49
N PRO A 163 14.94 7.39 -8.69
CA PRO A 163 16.17 8.09 -8.35
C PRO A 163 17.03 8.42 -9.56
N SER A 164 17.17 7.46 -10.49
CA SER A 164 17.96 7.64 -11.72
C SER A 164 17.33 8.71 -12.63
N LEU A 165 16.03 8.66 -12.80
CA LEU A 165 15.28 9.59 -13.61
C LEU A 165 15.31 11.00 -13.02
N THR A 166 15.13 11.12 -11.72
CA THR A 166 15.19 12.38 -10.98
C THR A 166 16.57 13.04 -11.04
N LYS A 167 17.64 12.24 -11.06
CA LYS A 167 19.01 12.75 -11.24
C LYS A 167 19.23 13.35 -12.63
N ARG A 168 18.60 12.75 -13.67
CA ARG A 168 18.80 13.17 -15.07
C ARG A 168 17.93 14.38 -15.49
N ILE A 169 16.65 14.34 -15.19
CA ILE A 169 15.67 15.32 -15.70
C ILE A 169 15.05 16.21 -14.62
N GLY A 170 15.39 15.98 -13.35
CA GLY A 170 14.91 16.76 -12.21
C GLY A 170 13.54 16.30 -11.68
N LYS A 171 13.26 16.62 -10.41
CA LYS A 171 12.07 16.12 -9.68
C LYS A 171 10.74 16.53 -10.32
N LYS A 172 10.60 17.79 -10.74
CA LYS A 172 9.36 18.34 -11.31
C LYS A 172 8.99 17.66 -12.62
N LYS A 173 9.95 17.50 -13.53
CA LYS A 173 9.73 16.84 -14.83
C LYS A 173 9.43 15.36 -14.66
N THR A 174 10.16 14.66 -13.77
CA THR A 174 9.90 13.24 -13.45
C THR A 174 8.48 13.04 -12.96
N TYR A 175 8.01 13.88 -12.02
CA TYR A 175 6.64 13.80 -11.50
C TYR A 175 5.60 14.04 -12.62
N PHE A 176 5.79 15.06 -13.43
CA PHE A 176 4.87 15.36 -14.53
C PHE A 176 4.81 14.22 -15.56
N MET A 177 5.96 13.66 -15.97
CA MET A 177 5.99 12.51 -16.88
C MET A 177 5.32 11.28 -16.30
N ALA A 178 5.50 11.02 -15.01
CA ALA A 178 4.85 9.91 -14.33
C ALA A 178 3.32 10.08 -14.29
N MET A 179 2.83 11.29 -14.02
CA MET A 179 1.39 11.58 -14.00
C MET A 179 0.76 11.46 -15.40
N VAL A 180 1.43 11.98 -16.43
CA VAL A 180 0.96 11.83 -17.82
C VAL A 180 0.95 10.36 -18.24
N GLY A 181 1.99 9.59 -17.91
CA GLY A 181 2.05 8.16 -18.21
C GLY A 181 1.01 7.32 -17.44
N ALA A 182 0.53 7.80 -16.30
CA ALA A 182 -0.52 7.10 -15.54
C ALA A 182 -1.94 7.37 -16.07
N THR A 183 -2.13 8.38 -16.92
CA THR A 183 -3.43 8.77 -17.51
C THR A 183 -3.67 8.19 -18.90
N ILE A 184 -2.66 7.61 -19.52
CA ILE A 184 -2.73 6.90 -20.82
C ILE A 184 -2.94 5.41 -20.58
#